data_0741f73a1b31363277ab67df71e02ea3
#
_entry.id   0741f73a1b31363277ab67df71e02ea3
#
_cell.length_a   1.000
_cell.length_b   1.000
_cell.length_c   1.000
_cell.angle_alpha   90.00
_cell.angle_beta   90.00
_cell.angle_gamma   90.00
#
_symmetry.space_group_name_H-M   'P 1'
#
loop_
_entity.id
_entity.type
_entity.pdbx_description
1 polymer ?
#
loop_
_entity_poly.entity_id
_entity_poly.type
_entity_poly.pdbx_seq_one_letter_code
_entity_poly.pdbx_strand_id
1 'polypeptide(L)'
;GNTSNIPRVIDALDHALDQGFAYGSGQGTNHHYGYQVRDLYKGVWILRKELAKSGKLEDYVKALTYWSGLQEVRMPYEQTRDGILDAWHTLHNAKVISAMLQSDDDKRYAAMMALGKWTSGSLSYTDGTLGGIKVDGTSFHHGGHYPGYSVGAFGVLGDYCWFTKDTDFAIDEPARRVFKHTLMTLLDYCNLRDWGVGVCGRHPFNGAIPEKDVEAFARLAL
;
A
#
# COMPACT_ATOMS: atom_id res chain seq x y z
N GLY A 1 -12.42 24.90 4.44
CA GLY A 1 -13.11 23.93 3.60
C GLY A 1 -14.60 23.85 3.97
N ASN A 2 -15.43 23.34 3.08
CA ASN A 2 -16.85 23.17 3.34
C ASN A 2 -17.08 22.03 4.36
N THR A 3 -17.53 22.37 5.57
CA THR A 3 -17.77 21.42 6.66
C THR A 3 -19.21 20.88 6.69
N SER A 4 -20.11 21.39 5.83
CA SER A 4 -21.54 21.01 5.82
C SER A 4 -21.78 19.51 5.54
N ASN A 5 -20.86 18.85 4.85
CA ASN A 5 -20.99 17.44 4.49
C ASN A 5 -20.40 16.48 5.54
N ILE A 6 -19.75 16.99 6.60
CA ILE A 6 -19.12 16.12 7.63
C ILE A 6 -20.12 15.13 8.22
N PRO A 7 -21.34 15.50 8.64
CA PRO A 7 -22.30 14.53 9.18
C PRO A 7 -22.62 13.41 8.19
N ARG A 8 -22.88 13.73 6.91
CA ARG A 8 -23.17 12.73 5.88
C ARG A 8 -22.00 11.76 5.65
N VAL A 9 -20.76 12.26 5.72
CA VAL A 9 -19.59 11.38 5.59
C VAL A 9 -19.45 10.47 6.79
N ILE A 10 -19.70 10.97 8.00
CA ILE A 10 -19.72 10.15 9.23
C ILE A 10 -20.81 9.08 9.13
N ASP A 11 -22.03 9.43 8.71
CA ASP A 11 -23.11 8.47 8.50
C ASP A 11 -22.75 7.37 7.50
N ALA A 12 -22.06 7.74 6.40
CA ALA A 12 -21.58 6.77 5.41
C ALA A 12 -20.49 5.85 5.97
N LEU A 13 -19.57 6.38 6.80
CA LEU A 13 -18.56 5.59 7.48
C LEU A 13 -19.21 4.62 8.51
N ASP A 14 -20.16 5.12 9.30
CA ASP A 14 -20.93 4.30 10.25
C ASP A 14 -21.67 3.16 9.54
N HIS A 15 -22.29 3.47 8.40
CA HIS A 15 -22.94 2.46 7.58
C HIS A 15 -21.95 1.36 7.14
N ALA A 16 -20.71 1.69 6.82
CA ALA A 16 -19.71 0.69 6.47
C ALA A 16 -19.40 -0.26 7.65
N LEU A 17 -19.32 0.27 8.89
CA LEU A 17 -19.17 -0.57 10.08
C LEU A 17 -20.39 -1.47 10.29
N ASP A 18 -21.61 -0.93 10.14
CA ASP A 18 -22.87 -1.66 10.31
C ASP A 18 -23.01 -2.78 9.26
N GLN A 19 -22.48 -2.58 8.05
CA GLN A 19 -22.46 -3.61 7.02
C GLN A 19 -21.34 -4.65 7.20
N GLY A 20 -20.66 -4.62 8.31
CA GLY A 20 -19.69 -5.65 8.70
C GLY A 20 -18.24 -5.30 8.40
N PHE A 21 -17.91 -4.06 8.03
CA PHE A 21 -16.53 -3.57 8.00
C PHE A 21 -16.03 -3.33 9.43
N ALA A 22 -15.93 -4.40 10.19
CA ALA A 22 -15.67 -4.38 11.63
C ALA A 22 -14.47 -5.27 12.00
N TYR A 23 -13.92 -5.07 13.18
CA TYR A 23 -12.89 -5.96 13.72
C TYR A 23 -13.38 -7.42 13.76
N GLY A 24 -12.57 -8.33 13.22
CA GLY A 24 -12.85 -9.77 13.27
C GLY A 24 -13.87 -10.28 12.24
N SER A 25 -14.46 -9.41 11.41
CA SER A 25 -15.38 -9.85 10.36
C SER A 25 -14.65 -10.50 9.18
N GLY A 26 -15.34 -11.38 8.44
CA GLY A 26 -14.84 -12.05 7.24
C GLY A 26 -15.41 -11.42 5.97
N GLN A 27 -14.59 -10.75 5.15
CA GLN A 27 -15.01 -10.08 3.92
C GLN A 27 -14.19 -10.50 2.68
N GLY A 28 -13.71 -11.73 2.62
CA GLY A 28 -12.93 -12.23 1.51
C GLY A 28 -11.43 -11.92 1.63
N THR A 29 -10.75 -11.79 0.50
CA THR A 29 -9.29 -11.58 0.49
C THR A 29 -8.92 -10.12 0.74
N ASN A 30 -8.01 -9.88 1.72
CA ASN A 30 -7.62 -8.54 2.14
C ASN A 30 -7.15 -7.64 0.99
N HIS A 31 -6.25 -8.13 0.14
CA HIS A 31 -5.68 -7.30 -0.92
C HIS A 31 -6.72 -6.93 -1.99
N HIS A 32 -7.65 -7.82 -2.35
CA HIS A 32 -8.72 -7.46 -3.29
C HIS A 32 -9.68 -6.45 -2.69
N TYR A 33 -10.02 -6.63 -1.44
CA TYR A 33 -10.82 -5.70 -0.68
C TYR A 33 -10.18 -4.29 -0.66
N GLY A 34 -8.85 -4.18 -0.56
CA GLY A 34 -8.12 -2.93 -0.56
C GLY A 34 -8.42 -2.02 -1.77
N TYR A 35 -8.70 -2.58 -2.94
CA TYR A 35 -9.13 -1.80 -4.11
C TYR A 35 -10.43 -1.02 -3.87
N GLN A 36 -11.33 -1.57 -3.06
CA GLN A 36 -12.66 -1.00 -2.82
C GLN A 36 -12.66 0.04 -1.68
N VAL A 37 -11.84 -0.16 -0.66
CA VAL A 37 -11.96 0.58 0.61
C VAL A 37 -10.82 1.54 0.93
N ARG A 38 -9.81 1.64 0.07
CA ARG A 38 -8.65 2.53 0.29
C ARG A 38 -9.04 3.98 0.59
N ASP A 39 -10.13 4.47 0.03
CA ASP A 39 -10.59 5.84 0.27
C ASP A 39 -11.32 5.98 1.62
N LEU A 40 -11.87 4.89 2.17
CA LEU A 40 -12.44 4.88 3.51
C LEU A 40 -11.35 5.17 4.56
N TYR A 41 -10.16 4.58 4.42
CA TYR A 41 -9.02 4.88 5.31
C TYR A 41 -8.66 6.36 5.31
N LYS A 42 -8.64 6.99 4.13
CA LYS A 42 -8.39 8.43 4.00
C LYS A 42 -9.50 9.24 4.66
N GLY A 43 -10.76 8.84 4.46
CA GLY A 43 -11.92 9.47 5.10
C GLY A 43 -11.81 9.48 6.62
N VAL A 44 -11.52 8.34 7.23
CA VAL A 44 -11.31 8.24 8.68
C VAL A 44 -10.13 9.10 9.14
N TRP A 45 -9.01 9.10 8.41
CA TRP A 45 -7.86 9.94 8.75
C TRP A 45 -8.19 11.44 8.71
N ILE A 46 -8.90 11.90 7.69
CA ILE A 46 -9.30 13.30 7.54
C ILE A 46 -10.25 13.70 8.68
N LEU A 47 -11.21 12.85 9.01
CA LEU A 47 -12.25 13.12 10.01
C LEU A 47 -11.90 12.64 11.43
N ARG A 48 -10.66 12.20 11.68
CA ARG A 48 -10.25 11.60 12.96
C ARG A 48 -10.56 12.45 14.20
N LYS A 49 -10.51 13.79 14.07
CA LYS A 49 -10.82 14.70 15.18
C LYS A 49 -12.33 14.73 15.49
N GLU A 50 -13.16 14.72 14.46
CA GLU A 50 -14.61 14.69 14.58
C GLU A 50 -15.08 13.33 15.09
N LEU A 51 -14.50 12.24 14.61
CA LEU A 51 -14.76 10.88 15.09
C LEU A 51 -14.32 10.68 16.55
N ALA A 52 -13.22 11.30 16.97
CA ALA A 52 -12.78 11.29 18.36
C ALA A 52 -13.80 12.02 19.27
N LYS A 53 -14.30 13.20 18.83
CA LYS A 53 -15.31 13.95 19.59
C LYS A 53 -16.63 13.18 19.75
N SER A 54 -17.01 12.39 18.75
CA SER A 54 -18.22 11.55 18.80
C SER A 54 -18.03 10.21 19.53
N GLY A 55 -16.81 9.90 20.00
CA GLY A 55 -16.48 8.66 20.67
C GLY A 55 -16.35 7.44 19.74
N LYS A 56 -16.40 7.64 18.41
CA LYS A 56 -16.42 6.56 17.42
C LYS A 56 -15.04 6.17 16.87
N LEU A 57 -14.02 6.99 17.07
CA LEU A 57 -12.71 6.78 16.46
C LEU A 57 -12.10 5.42 16.80
N GLU A 58 -12.28 4.94 18.03
CA GLU A 58 -11.68 3.67 18.46
C GLU A 58 -12.20 2.48 17.67
N ASP A 59 -13.50 2.44 17.35
CA ASP A 59 -14.11 1.36 16.57
C ASP A 59 -13.55 1.34 15.14
N TYR A 60 -13.40 2.52 14.53
CA TYR A 60 -12.72 2.63 13.23
C TYR A 60 -11.25 2.18 13.30
N VAL A 61 -10.51 2.61 14.32
CA VAL A 61 -9.11 2.20 14.48
C VAL A 61 -8.97 0.69 14.59
N LYS A 62 -9.86 0.03 15.35
CA LYS A 62 -9.88 -1.43 15.46
C LYS A 62 -10.17 -2.10 14.10
N ALA A 63 -11.20 -1.64 13.40
CA ALA A 63 -11.58 -2.16 12.08
C ALA A 63 -10.46 -1.96 11.06
N LEU A 64 -9.91 -0.74 10.96
CA LEU A 64 -8.86 -0.39 10.03
C LEU A 64 -7.56 -1.16 10.30
N THR A 65 -7.15 -1.30 11.56
CA THR A 65 -5.98 -2.08 11.96
C THR A 65 -6.13 -3.54 11.57
N TYR A 66 -7.29 -4.11 11.76
CA TYR A 66 -7.59 -5.51 11.40
C TYR A 66 -7.57 -5.69 9.87
N TRP A 67 -8.32 -4.87 9.14
CA TRP A 67 -8.50 -5.02 7.70
C TRP A 67 -7.29 -4.57 6.87
N SER A 68 -6.45 -3.66 7.35
CA SER A 68 -5.18 -3.34 6.71
C SER A 68 -4.14 -4.45 6.85
N GLY A 69 -4.35 -5.39 7.78
CA GLY A 69 -3.34 -6.37 8.15
C GLY A 69 -2.12 -5.74 8.84
N LEU A 70 -2.29 -4.61 9.55
CA LEU A 70 -1.17 -3.94 10.23
C LEU A 70 -0.45 -4.85 11.23
N GLN A 71 -1.14 -5.81 11.86
CA GLN A 71 -0.51 -6.76 12.75
C GLN A 71 0.51 -7.68 12.08
N GLU A 72 0.43 -7.87 10.76
CA GLU A 72 1.39 -8.69 9.99
C GLU A 72 2.79 -8.09 10.00
N VAL A 73 2.90 -6.75 10.07
CA VAL A 73 4.18 -6.05 10.02
C VAL A 73 5.04 -6.25 11.28
N ARG A 74 4.48 -6.82 12.34
CA ARG A 74 5.21 -7.17 13.57
C ARG A 74 6.10 -8.40 13.40
N MET A 75 5.82 -9.21 12.37
CA MET A 75 6.62 -10.38 12.01
C MET A 75 7.53 -10.03 10.83
N PRO A 76 8.70 -10.67 10.70
CA PRO A 76 9.51 -10.56 9.50
C PRO A 76 8.67 -10.88 8.27
N TYR A 77 8.93 -10.17 7.15
CA TYR A 77 8.28 -10.49 5.90
C TYR A 77 8.71 -11.89 5.43
N GLU A 78 7.75 -12.74 5.11
CA GLU A 78 7.98 -14.06 4.55
C GLU A 78 7.63 -14.07 3.06
N GLN A 79 8.56 -14.45 2.20
CA GLN A 79 8.40 -14.51 0.74
C GLN A 79 7.53 -15.70 0.27
N THR A 80 6.67 -16.21 1.11
CA THR A 80 5.83 -17.38 0.82
C THR A 80 4.51 -17.03 0.15
N ARG A 81 4.19 -15.74 0.02
CA ARG A 81 2.89 -15.30 -0.50
C ARG A 81 3.02 -14.72 -1.90
N ASP A 82 2.23 -15.28 -2.82
CA ASP A 82 1.83 -14.53 -4.01
C ASP A 82 0.96 -13.33 -3.59
N GLY A 83 0.97 -12.24 -4.37
CA GLY A 83 0.11 -11.08 -4.10
C GLY A 83 0.75 -9.91 -3.34
N ILE A 84 2.08 -9.90 -3.14
CA ILE A 84 2.77 -8.77 -2.51
C ILE A 84 2.56 -7.45 -3.30
N LEU A 85 2.46 -7.51 -4.62
CA LEU A 85 2.19 -6.32 -5.45
C LEU A 85 0.82 -5.72 -5.15
N ASP A 86 -0.20 -6.56 -5.00
CA ASP A 86 -1.53 -6.11 -4.58
C ASP A 86 -1.51 -5.54 -3.17
N ALA A 87 -0.78 -6.16 -2.24
CA ALA A 87 -0.66 -5.68 -0.87
C ALA A 87 0.01 -4.30 -0.82
N TRP A 88 1.09 -4.08 -1.59
CA TRP A 88 1.70 -2.74 -1.71
C TRP A 88 0.72 -1.74 -2.32
N HIS A 89 0.06 -2.10 -3.42
CA HIS A 89 -0.83 -1.18 -4.13
C HIS A 89 -2.05 -0.78 -3.32
N THR A 90 -2.68 -1.73 -2.63
CA THR A 90 -4.02 -1.53 -2.06
C THR A 90 -4.02 -1.31 -0.56
N LEU A 91 -3.09 -1.92 0.18
CA LEU A 91 -3.11 -1.94 1.64
C LEU A 91 -1.94 -1.20 2.29
N HIS A 92 -0.87 -0.86 1.56
CA HIS A 92 0.29 -0.21 2.19
C HIS A 92 -0.06 1.13 2.82
N ASN A 93 -0.74 2.02 2.08
CA ASN A 93 -1.24 3.29 2.63
C ASN A 93 -2.26 3.07 3.77
N ALA A 94 -3.06 2.01 3.68
CA ALA A 94 -3.97 1.64 4.76
C ALA A 94 -3.20 1.24 6.04
N LYS A 95 -2.09 0.50 5.91
CA LYS A 95 -1.19 0.18 7.04
C LYS A 95 -0.57 1.45 7.64
N VAL A 96 -0.10 2.39 6.80
CA VAL A 96 0.43 3.69 7.27
C VAL A 96 -0.63 4.44 8.08
N ILE A 97 -1.83 4.61 7.52
CA ILE A 97 -2.92 5.32 8.20
C ILE A 97 -3.29 4.62 9.51
N SER A 98 -3.40 3.29 9.49
CA SER A 98 -3.73 2.52 10.70
C SER A 98 -2.64 2.64 11.78
N ALA A 99 -1.36 2.69 11.39
CA ALA A 99 -0.25 2.92 12.31
C ALA A 99 -0.32 4.32 12.93
N MET A 100 -0.60 5.33 12.12
CA MET A 100 -0.72 6.72 12.56
C MET A 100 -1.98 7.01 13.41
N LEU A 101 -2.99 6.16 13.34
CA LEU A 101 -4.21 6.26 14.14
C LEU A 101 -4.11 5.55 15.49
N GLN A 102 -2.98 4.90 15.83
CA GLN A 102 -2.82 4.27 17.15
C GLN A 102 -2.93 5.28 18.28
N SER A 103 -3.36 4.84 19.46
CA SER A 103 -3.86 5.67 20.55
C SER A 103 -2.83 6.63 21.16
N ASP A 104 -1.56 6.24 21.17
CA ASP A 104 -0.48 7.02 21.78
C ASP A 104 0.78 7.06 20.89
N ASP A 105 1.71 7.94 21.22
CA ASP A 105 2.91 8.18 20.42
C ASP A 105 3.84 6.96 20.38
N ASP A 106 3.98 6.24 21.47
CA ASP A 106 4.84 5.04 21.53
C ASP A 106 4.29 3.95 20.62
N LYS A 107 2.97 3.73 20.63
CA LYS A 107 2.33 2.76 19.74
C LYS A 107 2.42 3.18 18.29
N ARG A 108 2.24 4.48 17.98
CA ARG A 108 2.43 5.01 16.62
C ARG A 108 3.86 4.79 16.14
N TYR A 109 4.83 5.18 16.95
CA TYR A 109 6.24 5.00 16.62
C TYR A 109 6.58 3.52 16.40
N ALA A 110 6.21 2.64 17.32
CA ALA A 110 6.45 1.21 17.22
C ALA A 110 5.78 0.59 15.97
N ALA A 111 4.55 1.00 15.65
CA ALA A 111 3.85 0.51 14.47
C ALA A 111 4.51 1.00 13.17
N MET A 112 4.94 2.25 13.09
CA MET A 112 5.65 2.80 11.94
C MET A 112 7.03 2.17 11.76
N MET A 113 7.78 1.95 12.86
CA MET A 113 9.07 1.23 12.83
C MET A 113 8.89 -0.21 12.31
N ALA A 114 7.88 -0.92 12.79
CA ALA A 114 7.57 -2.27 12.32
C ALA A 114 7.19 -2.26 10.83
N LEU A 115 6.39 -1.29 10.39
CA LEU A 115 6.02 -1.13 8.99
C LEU A 115 7.23 -0.84 8.10
N GLY A 116 8.14 0.05 8.51
CA GLY A 116 9.37 0.34 7.76
C GLY A 116 10.25 -0.88 7.57
N LYS A 117 10.44 -1.66 8.65
CA LYS A 117 11.20 -2.93 8.59
C LYS A 117 10.52 -3.97 7.72
N TRP A 118 9.20 -4.11 7.83
CA TRP A 118 8.42 -5.04 7.01
C TRP A 118 8.47 -4.64 5.53
N THR A 119 8.35 -3.35 5.23
CA THR A 119 8.45 -2.82 3.86
C THR A 119 9.83 -3.09 3.28
N SER A 120 10.90 -2.85 4.05
CA SER A 120 12.27 -3.19 3.64
C SER A 120 12.41 -4.68 3.35
N GLY A 121 11.98 -5.55 4.25
CA GLY A 121 12.03 -7.00 4.04
C GLY A 121 11.23 -7.47 2.82
N SER A 122 10.09 -6.83 2.53
CA SER A 122 9.26 -7.16 1.39
C SER A 122 9.86 -6.72 0.03
N LEU A 123 10.72 -5.70 0.04
CA LEU A 123 11.51 -5.24 -1.11
C LEU A 123 12.78 -6.06 -1.26
N SER A 124 12.62 -7.35 -1.52
CA SER A 124 13.69 -8.31 -1.73
C SER A 124 13.41 -9.16 -2.95
N TYR A 125 14.46 -9.79 -3.51
CA TYR A 125 14.28 -10.68 -4.65
C TYR A 125 13.58 -11.97 -4.25
N THR A 126 12.66 -12.44 -5.10
CA THR A 126 11.90 -13.67 -4.91
C THR A 126 12.26 -14.72 -5.93
N ASP A 127 12.18 -15.99 -5.53
CA ASP A 127 12.55 -17.12 -6.38
C ASP A 127 11.38 -17.60 -7.27
N GLY A 128 11.74 -18.27 -8.35
CA GLY A 128 10.82 -18.99 -9.23
C GLY A 128 9.67 -18.11 -9.73
N THR A 129 8.45 -18.63 -9.65
CA THR A 129 7.23 -17.95 -10.10
C THR A 129 6.48 -17.19 -8.99
N LEU A 130 7.04 -17.13 -7.78
CA LEU A 130 6.46 -16.37 -6.68
C LEU A 130 6.29 -14.89 -7.07
N GLY A 131 5.24 -14.24 -6.57
CA GLY A 131 5.03 -12.82 -6.75
C GLY A 131 6.14 -11.98 -6.11
N GLY A 132 6.38 -10.78 -6.64
CA GLY A 132 7.42 -9.88 -6.17
C GLY A 132 8.50 -9.58 -7.22
N ILE A 133 9.61 -9.02 -6.77
CA ILE A 133 10.70 -8.56 -7.65
C ILE A 133 11.68 -9.70 -7.90
N LYS A 134 12.09 -9.89 -9.16
CA LYS A 134 13.06 -10.89 -9.57
C LYS A 134 14.48 -10.31 -9.64
N VAL A 135 15.46 -11.21 -9.65
CA VAL A 135 16.88 -10.85 -9.67
C VAL A 135 17.27 -10.01 -10.89
N ASP A 136 16.52 -10.09 -11.99
CA ASP A 136 16.68 -9.26 -13.20
C ASP A 136 15.88 -7.95 -13.12
N GLY A 137 15.26 -7.65 -11.99
CA GLY A 137 14.46 -6.45 -11.77
C GLY A 137 13.02 -6.55 -12.29
N THR A 138 12.61 -7.62 -12.98
CA THR A 138 11.21 -7.80 -13.38
C THR A 138 10.33 -8.05 -12.17
N SER A 139 9.05 -7.71 -12.26
CA SER A 139 8.09 -7.89 -11.18
C SER A 139 7.02 -8.90 -11.57
N PHE A 140 6.88 -9.94 -10.77
CA PHE A 140 5.97 -11.06 -11.01
C PHE A 140 4.69 -10.93 -10.21
N HIS A 141 3.57 -11.19 -10.91
CA HIS A 141 2.26 -11.38 -10.33
C HIS A 141 1.49 -12.41 -11.17
N HIS A 142 0.66 -13.22 -10.54
CA HIS A 142 -0.02 -14.33 -11.23
C HIS A 142 0.92 -15.28 -12.01
N GLY A 143 2.11 -15.52 -11.47
CA GLY A 143 3.07 -16.47 -12.03
C GLY A 143 3.90 -15.96 -13.22
N GLY A 144 3.84 -14.66 -13.55
CA GLY A 144 4.58 -14.09 -14.65
C GLY A 144 4.92 -12.61 -14.47
N HIS A 145 5.76 -12.10 -15.39
CA HIS A 145 6.07 -10.66 -15.44
C HIS A 145 4.82 -9.86 -15.80
N TYR A 146 4.45 -8.92 -14.92
CA TYR A 146 3.18 -8.22 -15.02
C TYR A 146 3.26 -6.75 -14.58
N PRO A 147 3.86 -5.86 -15.40
CA PRO A 147 4.06 -4.45 -15.05
C PRO A 147 2.78 -3.70 -14.70
N GLY A 148 1.64 -4.07 -15.29
CA GLY A 148 0.35 -3.44 -14.98
C GLY A 148 -0.10 -3.54 -13.52
N TYR A 149 0.33 -4.59 -12.80
CA TYR A 149 0.10 -4.68 -11.35
C TYR A 149 1.19 -3.95 -10.55
N SER A 150 2.40 -3.94 -11.08
CA SER A 150 3.56 -3.40 -10.36
C SER A 150 3.58 -1.89 -10.31
N VAL A 151 3.21 -1.22 -11.41
CA VAL A 151 3.33 0.23 -11.53
C VAL A 151 2.55 0.98 -10.46
N GLY A 152 1.31 0.57 -10.18
CA GLY A 152 0.52 1.17 -9.11
C GLY A 152 1.10 0.90 -7.71
N ALA A 153 1.65 -0.32 -7.50
CA ALA A 153 2.35 -0.67 -6.26
C ALA A 153 3.61 0.19 -6.07
N PHE A 154 4.38 0.38 -7.13
CA PHE A 154 5.60 1.20 -7.09
C PHE A 154 5.28 2.68 -6.85
N GLY A 155 4.16 3.19 -7.38
CA GLY A 155 3.69 4.53 -7.07
C GLY A 155 3.42 4.73 -5.56
N VAL A 156 2.71 3.77 -4.94
CA VAL A 156 2.45 3.81 -3.48
C VAL A 156 3.73 3.72 -2.66
N LEU A 157 4.65 2.83 -3.04
CA LEU A 157 5.94 2.71 -2.35
C LEU A 157 6.82 3.94 -2.56
N GLY A 158 6.77 4.57 -3.73
CA GLY A 158 7.45 5.83 -4.01
C GLY A 158 6.99 6.95 -3.09
N ASP A 159 5.68 7.10 -2.90
CA ASP A 159 5.11 8.05 -1.95
C ASP A 159 5.57 7.73 -0.51
N TYR A 160 5.55 6.46 -0.11
CA TYR A 160 6.03 6.05 1.21
C TYR A 160 7.49 6.44 1.42
N CYS A 161 8.37 6.13 0.47
CA CYS A 161 9.79 6.49 0.53
C CYS A 161 9.98 8.01 0.65
N TRP A 162 9.20 8.79 -0.08
CA TRP A 162 9.24 10.25 -0.02
C TRP A 162 8.85 10.79 1.35
N PHE A 163 7.75 10.28 1.93
CA PHE A 163 7.27 10.74 3.22
C PHE A 163 8.14 10.30 4.39
N THR A 164 8.87 9.19 4.23
CA THR A 164 9.67 8.61 5.32
C THR A 164 11.18 8.86 5.17
N LYS A 165 11.63 9.46 4.07
CA LYS A 165 13.03 9.78 3.90
C LYS A 165 13.55 10.53 5.09
N ASP A 166 14.56 10.59 5.58
CA ASP A 166 15.08 11.37 6.73
C ASP A 166 14.38 11.07 8.08
N THR A 167 13.67 9.93 8.16
CA THR A 167 13.07 9.44 9.40
C THR A 167 13.53 8.02 9.73
N ASP A 168 13.28 7.60 10.97
CA ASP A 168 13.54 6.22 11.42
C ASP A 168 12.68 5.17 10.70
N PHE A 169 11.66 5.60 9.95
CA PHE A 169 10.70 4.75 9.26
C PHE A 169 11.09 4.47 7.80
N ALA A 170 12.18 5.06 7.32
CA ALA A 170 12.66 4.88 5.95
C ALA A 170 13.00 3.41 5.68
N ILE A 171 12.84 2.99 4.41
CA ILE A 171 13.36 1.69 3.98
C ILE A 171 14.89 1.69 4.04
N ASP A 172 15.46 0.53 4.32
CA ASP A 172 16.90 0.37 4.40
C ASP A 172 17.58 0.41 3.00
N GLU A 173 18.88 0.53 3.00
CA GLU A 173 19.65 0.66 1.76
C GLU A 173 19.59 -0.60 0.86
N PRO A 174 19.58 -1.85 1.36
CA PRO A 174 19.33 -3.01 0.52
C PRO A 174 17.98 -2.96 -0.21
N ALA A 175 16.91 -2.63 0.50
CA ALA A 175 15.57 -2.49 -0.08
C ALA A 175 15.51 -1.35 -1.11
N ARG A 176 16.18 -0.23 -0.85
CA ARG A 176 16.29 0.89 -1.79
C ARG A 176 16.96 0.47 -3.10
N ARG A 177 18.04 -0.31 -3.02
CA ARG A 177 18.71 -0.84 -4.23
C ARG A 177 17.81 -1.76 -5.04
N VAL A 178 17.09 -2.67 -4.40
CA VAL A 178 16.12 -3.55 -5.07
C VAL A 178 15.01 -2.74 -5.73
N PHE A 179 14.48 -1.74 -5.02
CA PHE A 179 13.42 -0.90 -5.54
C PHE A 179 13.90 -0.04 -6.72
N LYS A 180 15.09 0.56 -6.63
CA LYS A 180 15.70 1.27 -7.76
C LYS A 180 15.90 0.36 -8.96
N HIS A 181 16.40 -0.85 -8.74
CA HIS A 181 16.65 -1.82 -9.82
C HIS A 181 15.35 -2.15 -10.57
N THR A 182 14.26 -2.46 -9.88
CA THR A 182 12.99 -2.78 -10.54
C THR A 182 12.39 -1.59 -11.29
N LEU A 183 12.57 -0.35 -10.80
CA LEU A 183 12.14 0.85 -11.51
C LEU A 183 12.96 1.09 -12.79
N MET A 184 14.27 0.90 -12.73
CA MET A 184 15.12 1.01 -13.92
C MET A 184 14.79 -0.06 -14.96
N THR A 185 14.57 -1.32 -14.52
CA THR A 185 14.14 -2.40 -15.40
C THR A 185 12.79 -2.09 -16.07
N LEU A 186 11.84 -1.50 -15.33
CA LEU A 186 10.56 -1.06 -15.92
C LEU A 186 10.77 -0.06 -17.06
N LEU A 187 11.74 0.85 -16.94
CA LEU A 187 12.06 1.81 -18.00
C LEU A 187 12.75 1.14 -19.20
N ASP A 188 13.59 0.14 -18.97
CA ASP A 188 14.38 -0.50 -20.02
C ASP A 188 13.51 -1.21 -21.07
N TYR A 189 12.35 -1.75 -20.69
CA TYR A 189 11.44 -2.38 -21.67
C TYR A 189 10.24 -1.51 -22.06
N CYS A 190 10.17 -0.27 -21.59
CA CYS A 190 9.18 0.70 -22.05
C CYS A 190 9.69 1.47 -23.27
N ASN A 191 8.82 1.66 -24.26
CA ASN A 191 9.02 2.68 -25.30
C ASN A 191 8.40 3.99 -24.77
N LEU A 192 9.25 4.90 -24.32
CA LEU A 192 8.84 6.05 -23.49
C LEU A 192 8.19 5.59 -22.19
N ARG A 193 6.88 5.50 -22.14
CA ARG A 193 6.13 4.99 -20.99
C ARG A 193 5.28 3.76 -21.29
N ASP A 194 5.29 3.28 -22.53
CA ASP A 194 4.44 2.18 -22.96
C ASP A 194 5.25 0.87 -22.96
N TRP A 195 4.76 -0.14 -22.25
CA TRP A 195 5.25 -1.51 -22.36
C TRP A 195 4.43 -2.31 -23.39
N GLY A 196 5.06 -3.27 -24.01
CA GLY A 196 4.43 -4.05 -25.08
C GLY A 196 3.25 -4.89 -24.60
N VAL A 197 2.29 -5.14 -25.51
CA VAL A 197 1.10 -5.95 -25.26
C VAL A 197 1.40 -7.35 -24.70
N GLY A 198 2.56 -7.92 -25.01
CA GLY A 198 3.00 -9.24 -24.54
C GLY A 198 3.15 -9.36 -23.02
N VAL A 199 3.29 -8.24 -22.30
CA VAL A 199 3.40 -8.19 -20.83
C VAL A 199 2.19 -7.52 -20.17
N CYS A 200 1.11 -7.26 -20.91
CA CYS A 200 -0.12 -6.67 -20.36
C CYS A 200 -1.02 -7.69 -19.66
N GLY A 201 -0.74 -9.00 -19.77
CA GLY A 201 -1.58 -10.05 -19.21
C GLY A 201 -3.01 -9.95 -19.70
N ARG A 202 -3.98 -10.01 -18.81
CA ARG A 202 -5.41 -9.91 -19.13
C ARG A 202 -5.92 -8.47 -19.42
N HIS A 203 -5.03 -7.49 -19.40
CA HIS A 203 -5.37 -6.07 -19.60
C HIS A 203 -4.61 -5.50 -20.80
N PRO A 204 -4.82 -5.98 -22.03
CA PRO A 204 -3.99 -5.64 -23.19
C PRO A 204 -4.02 -4.15 -23.58
N PHE A 205 -5.01 -3.40 -23.08
CA PHE A 205 -5.13 -1.97 -23.34
C PHE A 205 -4.54 -1.08 -22.23
N ASN A 206 -4.01 -1.68 -21.15
CA ASN A 206 -3.39 -0.96 -20.02
C ASN A 206 -1.87 -1.09 -20.10
N GLY A 207 -1.29 -0.63 -21.18
CA GLY A 207 0.11 -0.83 -21.50
C GLY A 207 1.03 0.33 -21.18
N ALA A 208 0.63 1.30 -20.33
CA ALA A 208 1.42 2.49 -20.06
C ALA A 208 1.57 2.82 -18.58
N ILE A 209 2.70 3.43 -18.20
CA ILE A 209 2.89 4.02 -16.87
C ILE A 209 1.96 5.24 -16.74
N PRO A 210 1.03 5.28 -15.78
CA PRO A 210 0.18 6.44 -15.53
C PRO A 210 1.02 7.67 -15.11
N GLU A 211 0.63 8.87 -15.52
CA GLU A 211 1.36 10.12 -15.19
C GLU A 211 1.57 10.32 -13.70
N LYS A 212 0.56 9.99 -12.88
CA LYS A 212 0.64 10.07 -11.42
C LYS A 212 1.74 9.19 -10.82
N ASP A 213 2.02 8.05 -11.44
CA ASP A 213 3.03 7.10 -10.95
C ASP A 213 4.45 7.53 -11.40
N VAL A 214 4.56 8.23 -12.54
CA VAL A 214 5.82 8.86 -12.97
C VAL A 214 6.29 9.91 -11.97
N GLU A 215 5.36 10.72 -11.43
CA GLU A 215 5.68 11.70 -10.38
C GLU A 215 6.21 11.01 -9.10
N ALA A 216 5.57 9.92 -8.67
CA ALA A 216 6.03 9.14 -7.52
C ALA A 216 7.43 8.56 -7.73
N PHE A 217 7.75 8.11 -8.95
CA PHE A 217 9.10 7.62 -9.30
C PHE A 217 10.14 8.74 -9.28
N ALA A 218 9.79 9.94 -9.78
CA ALA A 218 10.68 11.09 -9.75
C ALA A 218 11.06 11.50 -8.31
N ARG A 219 10.14 11.37 -7.36
CA ARG A 219 10.38 11.65 -5.93
C ARG A 219 11.42 10.73 -5.29
N LEU A 220 11.64 9.55 -5.85
CA LEU A 220 12.69 8.62 -5.37
C LEU A 220 14.09 9.02 -5.78
N ALA A 221 14.24 9.88 -6.78
CA ALA A 221 15.52 10.37 -7.25
C ALA A 221 16.07 11.55 -6.42
N LEU A 222 15.22 12.13 -5.56
CA LEU A 222 15.53 13.25 -4.67
C LEU A 222 15.80 12.77 -3.24
#